data_44e64ea60c7f712d5d5a3036c9c35db1
#
_entry.id   44e64ea60c7f712d5d5a3036c9c35db1
#
_cell.length_a   1.000
_cell.length_b   1.000
_cell.length_c   1.000
_cell.angle_alpha   90.00
_cell.angle_beta   90.00
_cell.angle_gamma   90.00
#
_symmetry.space_group_name_H-M   'P 1'
#
loop_
_entity.id
_entity.type
_entity.pdbx_description
1 polymer ?
#
loop_
_entity_poly.entity_id
_entity_poly.type
_entity_poly.pdbx_seq_one_letter_code
_entity_poly.pdbx_strand_id
1 'polypeptide(L)'
;MIDRLRIVYTEKHKLHADPTGLHGESPWRVESIVAELRHTDLSRYVEFVDAPEPNYNAVFMAHSPRYVEWVRSECRKGFHYIDLDTYVTEYTCDVAASFAAASRLSVLDVLSRSGTWIILARPGGHHAGREGRAMNAPTLGFCIFDYTSIAALSAVEKGATVLAIDFDAHHGNGSQEILWNEPRAVHIDIHEWGIYPGTGWLTDIGGKGAEGTKINIPLHSGAGDPEYAWILRNVVEKAINIVKPDILVVFAGFDAHKDDPLTGLEATEITFTLYGSYIGDLIRREVVRGVVIILGGGYGRGLVSGFRSFI
;
A
#
# COMPACT_ATOMS: atom_id res chain seq x y z
N MET A 1 1.07 -18.95 -22.21
CA MET A 1 1.72 -19.18 -20.89
C MET A 1 0.96 -18.30 -19.91
N ILE A 2 0.60 -18.80 -18.75
CA ILE A 2 0.02 -17.96 -17.69
C ILE A 2 1.19 -17.10 -17.19
N ASP A 3 1.09 -15.78 -17.32
CA ASP A 3 2.07 -14.87 -16.72
C ASP A 3 2.05 -15.05 -15.20
N ARG A 4 3.21 -15.34 -14.62
CA ARG A 4 3.33 -15.49 -13.18
C ARG A 4 3.25 -14.14 -12.51
N LEU A 5 2.61 -14.10 -11.35
CA LEU A 5 2.64 -12.94 -10.45
C LEU A 5 4.07 -12.75 -9.91
N ARG A 6 4.64 -11.59 -10.13
CA ARG A 6 5.99 -11.26 -9.63
C ARG A 6 5.90 -10.71 -8.22
N ILE A 7 6.53 -11.42 -7.29
CA ILE A 7 6.51 -11.10 -5.86
C ILE A 7 7.85 -10.53 -5.44
N VAL A 8 7.90 -9.23 -5.18
CA VAL A 8 9.10 -8.60 -4.62
C VAL A 8 9.20 -8.93 -3.14
N TYR A 9 10.31 -9.52 -2.76
CA TYR A 9 10.60 -9.97 -1.40
C TYR A 9 12.09 -9.85 -1.10
N THR A 10 12.46 -9.67 0.16
CA THR A 10 13.84 -9.79 0.64
C THR A 10 13.88 -10.25 2.08
N GLU A 11 14.80 -11.12 2.44
CA GLU A 11 15.05 -11.52 3.83
C GLU A 11 15.47 -10.34 4.72
N LYS A 12 16.00 -9.27 4.11
CA LYS A 12 16.43 -8.06 4.84
C LYS A 12 15.26 -7.36 5.58
N HIS A 13 13.99 -7.63 5.19
CA HIS A 13 12.82 -7.09 5.91
C HIS A 13 12.83 -7.48 7.40
N LYS A 14 13.43 -8.62 7.76
CA LYS A 14 13.58 -9.10 9.14
C LYS A 14 14.47 -8.22 10.01
N LEU A 15 15.32 -7.41 9.39
CA LEU A 15 16.20 -6.48 10.09
C LEU A 15 15.44 -5.26 10.65
N HIS A 16 14.25 -4.98 10.12
CA HIS A 16 13.30 -4.07 10.72
C HIS A 16 12.40 -4.87 11.66
N ALA A 17 12.80 -5.01 12.91
CA ALA A 17 12.06 -5.76 13.91
C ALA A 17 12.17 -5.13 15.30
N ASP A 18 11.06 -5.09 16.01
CA ASP A 18 11.03 -4.80 17.43
C ASP A 18 11.65 -6.01 18.17
N PRO A 19 12.76 -5.82 18.93
CA PRO A 19 13.43 -6.92 19.62
C PRO A 19 12.58 -7.52 20.75
N THR A 20 11.51 -6.85 21.21
CA THR A 20 10.58 -7.41 22.18
C THR A 20 9.61 -8.41 21.57
N GLY A 21 9.40 -8.34 20.25
CA GLY A 21 8.44 -9.17 19.52
C GLY A 21 6.98 -8.86 19.81
N LEU A 22 6.69 -7.73 20.47
CA LEU A 22 5.32 -7.36 20.87
C LEU A 22 4.63 -6.43 19.88
N HIS A 23 5.38 -5.81 18.96
CA HIS A 23 4.81 -4.89 18.00
C HIS A 23 4.02 -5.61 16.89
N GLY A 24 2.81 -5.11 16.59
CA GLY A 24 1.95 -5.71 15.56
C GLY A 24 2.57 -5.68 14.17
N GLU A 25 3.21 -4.56 13.80
CA GLU A 25 4.02 -4.48 12.59
C GLU A 25 5.33 -5.25 12.81
N SER A 26 5.38 -6.48 12.36
CA SER A 26 6.46 -7.43 12.66
C SER A 26 6.83 -8.28 11.43
N PRO A 27 8.02 -8.91 11.40
CA PRO A 27 8.45 -9.81 10.32
C PRO A 27 7.47 -10.94 10.02
N TRP A 28 6.76 -11.43 11.03
CA TRP A 28 5.76 -12.50 10.89
C TRP A 28 4.76 -12.23 9.75
N ARG A 29 4.37 -10.99 9.54
CA ARG A 29 3.39 -10.60 8.50
C ARG A 29 3.84 -11.05 7.11
N VAL A 30 5.06 -10.73 6.73
CA VAL A 30 5.64 -11.13 5.44
C VAL A 30 6.04 -12.60 5.43
N GLU A 31 6.61 -13.11 6.52
CA GLU A 31 7.02 -14.53 6.61
C GLU A 31 5.84 -15.48 6.43
N SER A 32 4.68 -15.17 7.02
CA SER A 32 3.47 -15.99 6.89
C SER A 32 2.92 -15.99 5.46
N ILE A 33 2.91 -14.84 4.78
CA ILE A 33 2.53 -14.74 3.37
C ILE A 33 3.50 -15.53 2.49
N VAL A 34 4.81 -15.38 2.70
CA VAL A 34 5.83 -16.11 1.92
C VAL A 34 5.72 -17.60 2.12
N ALA A 35 5.45 -18.06 3.36
CA ALA A 35 5.22 -19.46 3.65
C ALA A 35 3.98 -19.99 2.90
N GLU A 36 2.86 -19.25 2.92
CA GLU A 36 1.65 -19.58 2.17
C GLU A 36 1.93 -19.71 0.67
N LEU A 37 2.63 -18.74 0.07
CA LEU A 37 2.97 -18.74 -1.35
C LEU A 37 3.89 -19.89 -1.77
N ARG A 38 4.84 -20.27 -0.90
CA ARG A 38 5.83 -21.31 -1.20
C ARG A 38 5.32 -22.73 -0.99
N HIS A 39 4.44 -22.94 -0.01
CA HIS A 39 4.05 -24.28 0.44
C HIS A 39 2.66 -24.73 0.00
N THR A 40 1.96 -23.91 -0.80
CA THR A 40 0.64 -24.25 -1.35
C THR A 40 0.68 -24.39 -2.88
N ASP A 41 -0.48 -24.64 -3.48
CA ASP A 41 -0.67 -24.71 -4.93
C ASP A 41 -0.39 -23.38 -5.64
N LEU A 42 -0.38 -22.26 -4.90
CA LEU A 42 -0.03 -20.94 -5.42
C LEU A 42 1.43 -20.84 -5.90
N SER A 43 2.34 -21.67 -5.38
CA SER A 43 3.77 -21.69 -5.75
C SER A 43 4.02 -21.78 -7.26
N ARG A 44 3.12 -22.40 -8.02
CA ARG A 44 3.22 -22.54 -9.47
C ARG A 44 2.87 -21.27 -10.25
N TYR A 45 2.16 -20.32 -9.60
CA TYR A 45 1.65 -19.10 -10.21
C TYR A 45 2.46 -17.85 -9.83
N VAL A 46 3.42 -18.00 -8.91
CA VAL A 46 4.24 -16.88 -8.44
C VAL A 46 5.71 -17.02 -8.83
N GLU A 47 6.38 -15.91 -8.97
CA GLU A 47 7.82 -15.80 -9.16
C GLU A 47 8.36 -14.82 -8.14
N PHE A 48 9.25 -15.28 -7.26
CA PHE A 48 9.91 -14.40 -6.30
C PHE A 48 11.04 -13.65 -6.97
N VAL A 49 11.06 -12.34 -6.77
CA VAL A 49 12.08 -11.41 -7.26
C VAL A 49 12.69 -10.73 -6.05
N ASP A 50 14.01 -10.73 -5.95
CA ASP A 50 14.69 -10.04 -4.86
C ASP A 50 14.42 -8.54 -4.93
N ALA A 51 14.18 -7.92 -3.76
CA ALA A 51 14.09 -6.47 -3.69
C ALA A 51 15.41 -5.84 -4.14
N PRO A 52 15.36 -4.75 -4.92
CA PRO A 52 16.56 -4.07 -5.39
C PRO A 52 17.35 -3.46 -4.22
N GLU A 53 18.60 -3.07 -4.48
CA GLU A 53 19.38 -2.30 -3.51
C GLU A 53 18.68 -0.97 -3.16
N PRO A 54 18.92 -0.43 -1.96
CA PRO A 54 18.32 0.82 -1.51
C PRO A 54 18.53 1.96 -2.50
N ASN A 55 17.46 2.67 -2.87
CA ASN A 55 17.56 3.81 -3.79
C ASN A 55 16.80 5.02 -3.24
N TYR A 56 17.51 5.94 -2.63
CA TYR A 56 16.94 7.16 -2.07
C TYR A 56 16.40 8.15 -3.12
N ASN A 57 16.84 8.07 -4.39
CA ASN A 57 16.24 8.87 -5.45
C ASN A 57 14.76 8.47 -5.69
N ALA A 58 14.40 7.22 -5.47
CA ALA A 58 12.99 6.81 -5.49
C ALA A 58 12.23 7.42 -4.31
N VAL A 59 12.83 7.44 -3.12
CA VAL A 59 12.23 8.03 -1.92
C VAL A 59 11.98 9.54 -2.09
N PHE A 60 12.91 10.27 -2.69
CA PHE A 60 12.78 11.71 -2.93
C PHE A 60 11.65 12.09 -3.91
N MET A 61 11.05 11.14 -4.62
CA MET A 61 9.86 11.42 -5.41
C MET A 61 8.65 11.84 -4.54
N ALA A 62 8.52 11.22 -3.38
CA ALA A 62 7.40 11.44 -2.45
C ALA A 62 7.79 12.31 -1.26
N HIS A 63 9.01 12.16 -0.75
CA HIS A 63 9.42 12.75 0.51
C HIS A 63 10.47 13.86 0.34
N SER A 64 10.46 14.83 1.26
CA SER A 64 11.45 15.89 1.26
C SER A 64 12.83 15.39 1.70
N PRO A 65 13.92 16.01 1.21
CA PRO A 65 15.26 15.69 1.67
C PRO A 65 15.43 15.85 3.20
N ARG A 66 14.72 16.80 3.80
CA ARG A 66 14.76 17.04 5.25
C ARG A 66 14.20 15.86 6.03
N TYR A 67 13.04 15.34 5.61
CA TYR A 67 12.42 14.18 6.26
C TYR A 67 13.28 12.93 6.09
N VAL A 68 13.76 12.68 4.87
CA VAL A 68 14.60 11.51 4.59
C VAL A 68 15.88 11.53 5.44
N GLU A 69 16.56 12.68 5.54
CA GLU A 69 17.78 12.77 6.36
C GLU A 69 17.46 12.66 7.86
N TRP A 70 16.33 13.18 8.32
CA TRP A 70 15.87 12.97 9.69
C TRP A 70 15.67 11.47 9.98
N VAL A 71 14.92 10.74 9.16
CA VAL A 71 14.72 9.28 9.35
C VAL A 71 16.06 8.55 9.34
N ARG A 72 16.96 8.88 8.39
CA ARG A 72 18.30 8.30 8.35
C ARG A 72 19.12 8.59 9.60
N SER A 73 18.95 9.78 10.18
CA SER A 73 19.62 10.12 11.42
C SER A 73 19.07 9.31 12.61
N GLU A 74 17.77 9.06 12.61
CA GLU A 74 17.14 8.19 13.62
C GLU A 74 17.61 6.73 13.46
N CYS A 75 17.63 6.19 12.25
CA CYS A 75 18.14 4.82 12.01
C CYS A 75 19.59 4.63 12.53
N ARG A 76 20.48 5.62 12.35
CA ARG A 76 21.87 5.54 12.86
C ARG A 76 22.00 5.38 14.38
N LYS A 77 20.93 5.66 15.14
CA LYS A 77 20.92 5.50 16.60
C LYS A 77 20.60 4.05 17.04
N GLY A 78 20.26 3.16 16.10
CA GLY A 78 19.82 1.80 16.39
C GLY A 78 18.34 1.74 16.76
N PHE A 79 17.94 0.62 17.37
CA PHE A 79 16.54 0.41 17.73
C PHE A 79 16.03 1.44 18.76
N HIS A 80 14.95 2.14 18.40
CA HIS A 80 14.14 2.97 19.29
C HIS A 80 12.83 3.38 18.61
N TYR A 81 11.88 3.90 19.38
CA TYR A 81 10.66 4.49 18.89
C TYR A 81 10.89 5.96 18.50
N ILE A 82 10.54 6.33 17.27
CA ILE A 82 10.62 7.70 16.77
C ILE A 82 9.36 8.53 17.05
N ASP A 83 8.29 7.84 17.41
CA ASP A 83 7.05 8.38 17.98
C ASP A 83 6.36 7.29 18.82
N LEU A 84 5.07 7.44 19.15
CA LEU A 84 4.38 6.55 20.10
C LEU A 84 4.14 5.13 19.54
N ASP A 85 4.15 4.94 18.24
CA ASP A 85 3.82 3.66 17.59
C ASP A 85 4.78 3.22 16.48
N THR A 86 5.74 4.06 16.12
CA THR A 86 6.65 3.79 15.01
C THR A 86 8.08 3.63 15.51
N TYR A 87 8.64 2.46 15.31
CA TYR A 87 10.04 2.17 15.67
C TYR A 87 10.96 2.17 14.44
N VAL A 88 12.23 2.35 14.69
CA VAL A 88 13.29 2.16 13.71
C VAL A 88 14.39 1.27 14.26
N THR A 89 15.16 0.67 13.37
CA THR A 89 16.42 -0.01 13.62
C THR A 89 17.50 0.62 12.74
N GLU A 90 18.75 0.24 12.91
CA GLU A 90 19.84 0.68 12.04
C GLU A 90 19.63 0.32 10.55
N TYR A 91 18.79 -0.68 10.25
CA TYR A 91 18.51 -1.19 8.90
C TYR A 91 17.23 -0.64 8.30
N THR A 92 16.34 -0.05 9.10
CA THR A 92 14.99 0.36 8.68
C THR A 92 15.02 1.22 7.44
N CYS A 93 15.92 2.22 7.39
CA CYS A 93 16.02 3.14 6.26
C CYS A 93 16.35 2.44 4.95
N ASP A 94 17.33 1.55 4.96
CA ASP A 94 17.78 0.86 3.75
C ASP A 94 16.74 -0.18 3.29
N VAL A 95 16.11 -0.87 4.23
CA VAL A 95 15.00 -1.78 3.94
C VAL A 95 13.84 -1.02 3.28
N ALA A 96 13.42 0.10 3.86
CA ALA A 96 12.35 0.92 3.30
C ALA A 96 12.73 1.52 1.93
N ALA A 97 13.98 1.98 1.75
CA ALA A 97 14.47 2.50 0.47
C ALA A 97 14.58 1.42 -0.63
N SER A 98 14.81 0.14 -0.27
CA SER A 98 14.73 -0.98 -1.20
C SER A 98 13.30 -1.19 -1.72
N PHE A 99 12.28 -1.13 -0.86
CA PHE A 99 10.89 -1.24 -1.28
C PHE A 99 10.40 0.00 -2.04
N ALA A 100 10.91 1.18 -1.73
CA ALA A 100 10.69 2.39 -2.53
C ALA A 100 11.24 2.21 -3.96
N ALA A 101 12.46 1.67 -4.09
CA ALA A 101 13.05 1.33 -5.37
C ALA A 101 12.24 0.26 -6.12
N ALA A 102 11.76 -0.77 -5.42
CA ALA A 102 10.91 -1.81 -5.98
C ALA A 102 9.60 -1.22 -6.54
N SER A 103 8.94 -0.33 -5.79
CA SER A 103 7.71 0.35 -6.22
C SER A 103 7.92 1.12 -7.53
N ARG A 104 8.99 1.90 -7.61
CA ARG A 104 9.35 2.62 -8.85
C ARG A 104 9.64 1.67 -10.02
N LEU A 105 10.50 0.66 -9.81
CA LEU A 105 10.90 -0.27 -10.87
C LEU A 105 9.74 -1.11 -11.37
N SER A 106 8.86 -1.57 -10.48
CA SER A 106 7.65 -2.31 -10.85
C SER A 106 6.73 -1.48 -11.75
N VAL A 107 6.54 -0.21 -11.44
CA VAL A 107 5.77 0.72 -12.30
C VAL A 107 6.40 0.87 -13.67
N LEU A 108 7.72 1.11 -13.74
CA LEU A 108 8.41 1.26 -15.02
C LEU A 108 8.31 -0.03 -15.86
N ASP A 109 8.35 -1.18 -15.21
CA ASP A 109 8.19 -2.47 -15.87
C ASP A 109 6.78 -2.64 -16.45
N VAL A 110 5.72 -2.42 -15.67
CA VAL A 110 4.33 -2.58 -16.16
C VAL A 110 3.96 -1.58 -17.24
N LEU A 111 4.54 -0.39 -17.23
CA LEU A 111 4.36 0.58 -18.31
C LEU A 111 5.02 0.14 -19.62
N SER A 112 6.10 -0.64 -19.54
CA SER A 112 6.86 -1.08 -20.72
C SER A 112 6.34 -2.39 -21.32
N ARG A 113 5.88 -3.35 -20.53
CA ARG A 113 5.55 -4.70 -21.00
C ARG A 113 4.33 -5.36 -20.37
N SER A 114 3.53 -4.59 -19.65
CA SER A 114 2.35 -5.08 -18.93
C SER A 114 2.68 -6.10 -17.81
N GLY A 115 1.70 -6.46 -17.01
CA GLY A 115 1.83 -7.50 -15.99
C GLY A 115 1.43 -7.05 -14.59
N THR A 116 1.68 -7.93 -13.61
CA THR A 116 1.34 -7.71 -12.21
C THR A 116 2.57 -7.90 -11.33
N TRP A 117 2.82 -6.90 -10.47
CA TRP A 117 3.81 -6.95 -9.43
C TRP A 117 3.14 -6.86 -8.06
N ILE A 118 3.60 -7.65 -7.11
CA ILE A 118 3.20 -7.60 -5.71
C ILE A 118 4.46 -7.33 -4.89
N ILE A 119 4.43 -6.29 -4.07
CA ILE A 119 5.55 -5.86 -3.25
C ILE A 119 5.20 -6.15 -1.80
N LEU A 120 5.88 -7.12 -1.19
CA LEU A 120 5.72 -7.47 0.22
C LEU A 120 6.48 -6.47 1.10
N ALA A 121 6.07 -5.22 1.04
CA ALA A 121 6.75 -4.09 1.68
C ALA A 121 6.65 -4.14 3.21
N ARG A 122 7.75 -3.89 3.89
CA ARG A 122 7.90 -3.58 5.32
C ARG A 122 9.11 -2.67 5.51
N PRO A 123 9.05 -1.69 6.43
CA PRO A 123 7.90 -1.17 7.20
C PRO A 123 6.75 -0.68 6.33
N GLY A 124 5.64 -0.24 6.97
CA GLY A 124 4.49 0.33 6.28
C GLY A 124 4.78 1.64 5.54
N GLY A 125 3.80 2.15 4.77
CA GLY A 125 4.05 3.31 3.91
C GLY A 125 2.97 4.40 3.89
N HIS A 126 1.70 4.10 3.75
CA HIS A 126 0.65 5.05 3.34
C HIS A 126 0.34 6.19 4.35
N HIS A 127 0.81 6.11 5.60
CA HIS A 127 0.68 7.19 6.57
C HIS A 127 1.82 8.21 6.53
N ALA A 128 2.96 7.85 5.91
CA ALA A 128 4.11 8.73 5.82
C ALA A 128 3.89 9.84 4.77
N GLY A 129 3.66 11.07 5.20
CA GLY A 129 3.54 12.25 4.34
C GLY A 129 4.89 12.76 3.85
N ARG A 130 4.83 13.85 3.07
CA ARG A 130 6.03 14.47 2.47
C ARG A 130 7.09 14.88 3.50
N GLU A 131 6.66 15.36 4.67
CA GLU A 131 7.51 15.81 5.77
C GLU A 131 7.40 14.90 7.01
N GLY A 132 6.90 13.68 6.85
CA GLY A 132 6.65 12.73 7.93
C GLY A 132 5.18 12.60 8.27
N ARG A 133 4.77 12.98 9.49
CA ARG A 133 3.36 12.89 9.90
C ARG A 133 2.47 13.77 9.03
N ALA A 134 1.53 13.16 8.33
CA ALA A 134 0.63 13.83 7.40
C ALA A 134 -0.67 14.27 8.08
N MET A 135 -1.26 15.36 7.59
CA MET A 135 -2.61 15.84 7.95
C MET A 135 -2.83 15.95 9.47
N ASN A 136 -1.79 16.36 10.22
CA ASN A 136 -1.79 16.45 11.69
C ASN A 136 -2.01 15.12 12.43
N ALA A 137 -1.72 13.99 11.81
CA ALA A 137 -1.75 12.69 12.48
C ALA A 137 -0.82 12.67 13.72
N PRO A 138 -1.19 11.96 14.81
CA PRO A 138 -0.40 11.97 16.04
C PRO A 138 0.94 11.26 15.88
N THR A 139 1.04 10.30 15.00
CA THR A 139 2.21 9.44 14.77
C THR A 139 2.40 9.17 13.29
N LEU A 140 3.38 8.33 12.95
CA LEU A 140 3.61 7.82 11.59
C LEU A 140 2.86 6.52 11.29
N GLY A 141 2.13 5.94 12.26
CA GLY A 141 1.32 4.74 12.04
C GLY A 141 2.12 3.56 11.46
N PHE A 142 3.27 3.24 12.05
CA PHE A 142 4.18 2.18 11.59
C PHE A 142 4.87 2.45 10.24
N CYS A 143 4.65 3.62 9.62
CA CYS A 143 5.07 3.92 8.26
C CYS A 143 6.38 4.73 8.24
N ILE A 144 7.20 4.49 7.22
CA ILE A 144 8.49 5.18 7.04
C ILE A 144 8.53 5.94 5.71
N PHE A 145 8.30 5.27 4.57
CA PHE A 145 8.23 5.91 3.25
C PHE A 145 7.00 5.43 2.49
N ASP A 146 6.34 6.34 1.80
CA ASP A 146 5.09 6.05 1.09
C ASP A 146 5.34 5.43 -0.29
N TYR A 147 5.22 4.12 -0.36
CA TYR A 147 5.43 3.35 -1.58
C TYR A 147 4.33 3.58 -2.62
N THR A 148 3.10 3.85 -2.18
CA THR A 148 1.95 4.15 -3.05
C THR A 148 2.18 5.43 -3.83
N SER A 149 2.54 6.51 -3.13
CA SER A 149 2.86 7.78 -3.76
C SER A 149 4.10 7.69 -4.64
N ILE A 150 5.15 6.95 -4.22
CA ILE A 150 6.35 6.71 -5.03
C ILE A 150 5.97 6.01 -6.34
N ALA A 151 5.14 4.97 -6.27
CA ALA A 151 4.66 4.26 -7.46
C ALA A 151 3.83 5.18 -8.37
N ALA A 152 2.85 5.88 -7.80
CA ALA A 152 1.98 6.78 -8.56
C ALA A 152 2.76 7.91 -9.25
N LEU A 153 3.64 8.60 -8.52
CA LEU A 153 4.47 9.68 -9.07
C LEU A 153 5.49 9.19 -10.10
N SER A 154 5.97 7.94 -9.96
CA SER A 154 6.84 7.32 -10.96
C SER A 154 6.11 7.11 -12.31
N ALA A 155 4.83 6.74 -12.27
CA ALA A 155 4.01 6.63 -13.48
C ALA A 155 3.70 8.00 -14.08
N VAL A 156 3.32 8.96 -13.24
CA VAL A 156 3.05 10.35 -13.63
C VAL A 156 4.27 10.99 -14.30
N GLU A 157 5.48 10.74 -13.79
CA GLU A 157 6.75 11.17 -14.42
C GLU A 157 6.88 10.67 -15.87
N LYS A 158 6.34 9.49 -16.18
CA LYS A 158 6.31 8.90 -17.53
C LYS A 158 5.10 9.33 -18.38
N GLY A 159 4.30 10.26 -17.89
CA GLY A 159 3.12 10.77 -18.57
C GLY A 159 1.86 9.93 -18.40
N ALA A 160 1.91 8.86 -17.59
CA ALA A 160 0.78 7.98 -17.36
C ALA A 160 -0.24 8.56 -16.38
N THR A 161 -1.49 8.11 -16.52
CA THR A 161 -2.57 8.33 -15.55
C THR A 161 -2.70 7.12 -14.64
N VAL A 162 -2.82 7.36 -13.34
CA VAL A 162 -2.85 6.33 -12.30
C VAL A 162 -4.18 6.37 -11.57
N LEU A 163 -4.74 5.20 -11.30
CA LEU A 163 -5.73 5.04 -10.23
C LEU A 163 -5.07 4.25 -9.10
N ALA A 164 -4.86 4.93 -7.98
CA ALA A 164 -4.46 4.30 -6.73
C ALA A 164 -5.72 3.88 -5.97
N ILE A 165 -5.76 2.64 -5.49
CA ILE A 165 -6.85 2.09 -4.67
C ILE A 165 -6.23 1.63 -3.37
N ASP A 166 -6.64 2.24 -2.28
CA ASP A 166 -6.29 1.86 -0.91
C ASP A 166 -7.52 1.25 -0.25
N PHE A 167 -7.41 0.03 0.23
CA PHE A 167 -8.47 -0.63 1.01
C PHE A 167 -7.94 -1.13 2.37
N ASP A 168 -6.85 -0.55 2.83
CA ASP A 168 -6.45 -0.64 4.23
C ASP A 168 -7.55 -0.07 5.13
N ALA A 169 -7.74 -0.63 6.29
CA ALA A 169 -8.77 -0.12 7.21
C ALA A 169 -8.45 1.27 7.77
N HIS A 170 -7.20 1.70 7.69
CA HIS A 170 -6.76 3.03 8.12
C HIS A 170 -6.61 3.96 6.91
N HIS A 171 -7.09 5.20 7.03
CA HIS A 171 -6.94 6.19 5.97
C HIS A 171 -5.46 6.43 5.61
N GLY A 172 -5.11 6.31 4.33
CA GLY A 172 -3.77 6.58 3.80
C GLY A 172 -3.48 8.08 3.71
N ASN A 173 -3.46 8.74 4.87
CA ASN A 173 -3.31 10.19 4.98
C ASN A 173 -2.00 10.72 4.37
N GLY A 174 -0.93 9.94 4.42
CA GLY A 174 0.35 10.26 3.77
C GLY A 174 0.22 10.26 2.25
N SER A 175 -0.36 9.21 1.70
CA SER A 175 -0.63 9.09 0.26
C SER A 175 -1.54 10.22 -0.22
N GLN A 176 -2.60 10.52 0.50
CA GLN A 176 -3.50 11.62 0.17
C GLN A 176 -2.76 12.97 0.18
N GLU A 177 -1.96 13.26 1.22
CA GLU A 177 -1.20 14.51 1.32
C GLU A 177 -0.20 14.68 0.18
N ILE A 178 0.57 13.64 -0.12
CA ILE A 178 1.59 13.69 -1.18
C ILE A 178 0.95 13.89 -2.56
N LEU A 179 -0.15 13.17 -2.83
CA LEU A 179 -0.84 13.21 -4.12
C LEU A 179 -1.87 14.33 -4.21
N TRP A 180 -2.03 15.19 -3.18
CA TRP A 180 -3.11 16.18 -3.04
C TRP A 180 -3.34 17.06 -4.26
N ASN A 181 -2.25 17.52 -4.90
CA ASN A 181 -2.29 18.43 -6.04
C ASN A 181 -1.94 17.74 -7.38
N GLU A 182 -1.88 16.40 -7.44
CA GLU A 182 -1.55 15.69 -8.67
C GLU A 182 -2.83 15.19 -9.38
N PRO A 183 -3.26 15.85 -10.48
CA PRO A 183 -4.51 15.50 -11.16
C PRO A 183 -4.47 14.16 -11.92
N ARG A 184 -3.27 13.64 -12.24
CA ARG A 184 -3.12 12.36 -12.94
C ARG A 184 -2.97 11.17 -12.01
N ALA A 185 -2.95 11.39 -10.70
CA ALA A 185 -2.98 10.35 -9.69
C ALA A 185 -4.29 10.42 -8.91
N VAL A 186 -5.31 9.73 -9.39
CA VAL A 186 -6.59 9.58 -8.67
C VAL A 186 -6.39 8.56 -7.56
N HIS A 187 -6.83 8.89 -6.35
CA HIS A 187 -6.70 8.06 -5.17
C HIS A 187 -8.08 7.78 -4.57
N ILE A 188 -8.45 6.51 -4.51
CA ILE A 188 -9.63 6.02 -3.79
C ILE A 188 -9.13 5.37 -2.51
N ASP A 189 -9.69 5.81 -1.39
CA ASP A 189 -9.33 5.34 -0.06
C ASP A 189 -10.59 4.86 0.68
N ILE A 190 -10.59 3.59 1.10
CA ILE A 190 -11.72 2.93 1.74
C ILE A 190 -11.29 2.54 3.16
N HIS A 191 -11.73 3.30 4.15
CA HIS A 191 -11.22 3.18 5.52
C HIS A 191 -12.31 3.24 6.58
N GLU A 192 -12.03 2.75 7.77
CA GLU A 192 -12.90 2.89 8.93
C GLU A 192 -12.83 4.32 9.48
N TRP A 193 -13.97 4.95 9.64
CA TRP A 193 -14.07 6.27 10.23
C TRP A 193 -14.00 6.23 11.76
N GLY A 194 -13.27 7.18 12.33
CA GLY A 194 -13.19 7.37 13.77
C GLY A 194 -12.05 6.62 14.47
N ILE A 195 -11.25 5.87 13.70
CA ILE A 195 -10.00 5.28 14.18
C ILE A 195 -8.79 6.13 13.77
N TYR A 196 -7.58 5.68 14.05
CA TYR A 196 -6.35 6.31 13.54
C TYR A 196 -6.39 6.40 12.00
N PRO A 197 -5.92 7.46 11.35
CA PRO A 197 -5.36 8.69 11.90
C PRO A 197 -6.39 9.79 12.19
N GLY A 198 -7.69 9.55 12.02
CA GLY A 198 -8.78 10.51 12.24
C GLY A 198 -8.95 11.52 11.11
N THR A 199 -8.53 11.18 9.89
CA THR A 199 -8.57 11.97 8.65
C THR A 199 -9.32 11.24 7.54
N GLY A 200 -9.42 11.79 6.33
CA GLY A 200 -10.07 11.14 5.19
C GLY A 200 -11.57 11.38 5.12
N TRP A 201 -11.99 12.64 5.27
CA TRP A 201 -13.41 12.98 5.17
C TRP A 201 -13.87 13.06 3.70
N LEU A 202 -15.17 12.84 3.48
CA LEU A 202 -15.80 12.89 2.14
C LEU A 202 -15.54 14.20 1.38
N THR A 203 -15.27 15.29 2.09
CA THR A 203 -14.98 16.61 1.50
C THR A 203 -13.52 16.82 1.13
N ASP A 204 -12.65 15.88 1.47
CA ASP A 204 -11.22 15.92 1.14
C ASP A 204 -11.02 15.39 -0.29
N ILE A 205 -11.32 16.25 -1.27
CA ILE A 205 -11.46 15.87 -2.68
C ILE A 205 -10.22 16.17 -3.55
N GLY A 206 -9.15 16.67 -2.95
CA GLY A 206 -7.94 17.10 -3.67
C GLY A 206 -7.78 18.61 -3.71
N GLY A 207 -6.57 19.07 -4.00
CA GLY A 207 -6.21 20.48 -4.03
C GLY A 207 -6.48 21.14 -5.37
N LYS A 208 -6.05 22.42 -5.48
CA LYS A 208 -6.30 23.25 -6.66
C LYS A 208 -5.76 22.59 -7.95
N GLY A 209 -6.67 22.34 -8.89
CA GLY A 209 -6.37 21.71 -10.18
C GLY A 209 -6.38 20.19 -10.13
N ALA A 210 -6.66 19.60 -8.97
CA ALA A 210 -6.81 18.16 -8.76
C ALA A 210 -8.10 17.84 -7.97
N GLU A 211 -9.07 18.76 -7.94
CA GLU A 211 -10.35 18.55 -7.26
C GLU A 211 -11.10 17.35 -7.87
N GLY A 212 -11.65 16.50 -7.03
CA GLY A 212 -12.33 15.25 -7.42
C GLY A 212 -11.38 14.07 -7.67
N THR A 213 -10.07 14.24 -7.48
CA THR A 213 -9.10 13.17 -7.65
C THR A 213 -8.76 12.42 -6.35
N LYS A 214 -9.22 12.90 -5.21
CA LYS A 214 -9.14 12.19 -3.92
C LYS A 214 -10.56 11.80 -3.53
N ILE A 215 -10.80 10.50 -3.39
CA ILE A 215 -12.12 9.92 -3.19
C ILE A 215 -12.06 9.11 -1.91
N ASN A 216 -12.47 9.74 -0.82
CA ASN A 216 -12.51 9.12 0.51
C ASN A 216 -13.85 8.43 0.74
N ILE A 217 -13.82 7.22 1.27
CA ILE A 217 -14.99 6.41 1.58
C ILE A 217 -14.90 5.94 3.03
N PRO A 218 -15.26 6.84 3.98
CA PRO A 218 -15.26 6.50 5.39
C PRO A 218 -16.40 5.51 5.70
N LEU A 219 -16.04 4.36 6.23
CA LEU A 219 -16.96 3.29 6.64
C LEU A 219 -17.21 3.35 8.15
N HIS A 220 -18.40 2.95 8.58
CA HIS A 220 -18.68 2.73 9.99
C HIS A 220 -18.06 1.43 10.49
N SER A 221 -17.76 1.32 11.78
CA SER A 221 -17.40 0.06 12.41
C SER A 221 -18.49 -1.00 12.18
N GLY A 222 -18.09 -2.24 11.89
CA GLY A 222 -19.00 -3.32 11.48
C GLY A 222 -19.32 -3.38 9.99
N ALA A 223 -18.83 -2.42 9.17
CA ALA A 223 -18.94 -2.53 7.72
C ALA A 223 -18.11 -3.70 7.19
N GLY A 224 -18.64 -4.41 6.20
CA GLY A 224 -18.02 -5.62 5.69
C GLY A 224 -18.28 -5.88 4.21
N ASP A 225 -18.42 -7.14 3.84
CA ASP A 225 -18.55 -7.58 2.44
C ASP A 225 -19.63 -6.84 1.63
N PRO A 226 -20.82 -6.53 2.17
CA PRO A 226 -21.84 -5.80 1.40
C PRO A 226 -21.42 -4.39 1.01
N GLU A 227 -20.79 -3.64 1.93
CA GLU A 227 -20.32 -2.27 1.69
C GLU A 227 -19.19 -2.28 0.68
N TYR A 228 -18.20 -3.16 0.83
CA TYR A 228 -17.10 -3.32 -0.10
C TYR A 228 -17.56 -3.71 -1.51
N ALA A 229 -18.55 -4.63 -1.62
CA ALA A 229 -19.14 -4.99 -2.90
C ALA A 229 -19.90 -3.82 -3.55
N TRP A 230 -20.58 -3.00 -2.75
CA TRP A 230 -21.26 -1.81 -3.24
C TRP A 230 -20.24 -0.76 -3.74
N ILE A 231 -19.16 -0.52 -2.98
CA ILE A 231 -18.10 0.41 -3.32
C ILE A 231 -17.42 0.00 -4.63
N LEU A 232 -17.08 -1.27 -4.77
CA LEU A 232 -16.46 -1.77 -5.98
C LEU A 232 -17.30 -1.43 -7.23
N ARG A 233 -18.61 -1.72 -7.20
CA ARG A 233 -19.52 -1.49 -8.33
C ARG A 233 -19.87 -0.02 -8.57
N ASN A 234 -20.01 0.76 -7.51
CA ASN A 234 -20.56 2.10 -7.60
C ASN A 234 -19.51 3.21 -7.57
N VAL A 235 -18.30 2.92 -7.08
CA VAL A 235 -17.21 3.89 -7.00
C VAL A 235 -16.02 3.43 -7.84
N VAL A 236 -15.41 2.29 -7.53
CA VAL A 236 -14.17 1.84 -8.20
C VAL A 236 -14.39 1.62 -9.71
N GLU A 237 -15.42 0.85 -10.09
CA GLU A 237 -15.74 0.59 -11.49
C GLU A 237 -16.06 1.89 -12.27
N LYS A 238 -16.79 2.80 -11.66
CA LYS A 238 -17.11 4.09 -12.27
C LYS A 238 -15.85 4.97 -12.41
N ALA A 239 -14.99 4.99 -11.38
CA ALA A 239 -13.73 5.72 -11.44
C ALA A 239 -12.84 5.20 -12.58
N ILE A 240 -12.70 3.88 -12.74
CA ILE A 240 -11.96 3.29 -13.86
C ILE A 240 -12.51 3.74 -15.21
N ASN A 241 -13.83 3.72 -15.39
CA ASN A 241 -14.48 4.12 -16.64
C ASN A 241 -14.32 5.62 -16.96
N ILE A 242 -14.26 6.47 -15.94
CA ILE A 242 -14.09 7.92 -16.08
C ILE A 242 -12.61 8.28 -16.27
N VAL A 243 -11.74 7.78 -15.42
CA VAL A 243 -10.31 8.10 -15.38
C VAL A 243 -9.56 7.45 -16.53
N LYS A 244 -9.94 6.21 -16.90
CA LYS A 244 -9.24 5.37 -17.89
C LYS A 244 -7.75 5.30 -17.58
N PRO A 245 -7.37 4.80 -16.40
CA PRO A 245 -5.98 4.81 -15.97
C PRO A 245 -5.10 3.92 -16.86
N ASP A 246 -3.86 4.32 -17.07
CA ASP A 246 -2.86 3.48 -17.73
C ASP A 246 -2.47 2.30 -16.84
N ILE A 247 -2.35 2.53 -15.53
CA ILE A 247 -2.00 1.51 -14.52
C ILE A 247 -2.84 1.66 -13.25
N LEU A 248 -2.92 0.57 -12.51
CA LEU A 248 -3.39 0.60 -11.12
C LEU A 248 -2.21 0.50 -10.15
N VAL A 249 -2.30 1.24 -9.06
CA VAL A 249 -1.50 1.03 -7.85
C VAL A 249 -2.47 0.65 -6.74
N VAL A 250 -2.25 -0.49 -6.09
CA VAL A 250 -3.16 -0.99 -5.05
C VAL A 250 -2.39 -1.09 -3.76
N PHE A 251 -2.81 -0.35 -2.74
CA PHE A 251 -2.36 -0.57 -1.38
C PHE A 251 -3.32 -1.56 -0.73
N ALA A 252 -2.84 -2.78 -0.56
CA ALA A 252 -3.66 -3.91 -0.14
C ALA A 252 -3.48 -4.15 1.35
N GLY A 253 -4.33 -3.49 2.17
CA GLY A 253 -4.46 -3.76 3.60
C GLY A 253 -5.41 -4.92 3.85
N PHE A 254 -5.02 -5.81 4.75
CA PHE A 254 -5.84 -6.96 5.17
C PHE A 254 -6.33 -6.80 6.62
N ASP A 255 -6.15 -5.64 7.19
CA ASP A 255 -6.66 -5.24 8.50
C ASP A 255 -8.15 -4.87 8.49
N ALA A 256 -8.76 -4.70 7.31
CA ALA A 256 -10.20 -4.66 7.17
C ALA A 256 -10.88 -6.02 7.46
N HIS A 257 -10.09 -7.11 7.59
CA HIS A 257 -10.63 -8.44 7.89
C HIS A 257 -11.17 -8.50 9.33
N LYS A 258 -12.35 -9.12 9.52
CA LYS A 258 -13.04 -9.27 10.81
C LYS A 258 -12.19 -9.86 11.95
N ASP A 259 -11.11 -10.57 11.64
CA ASP A 259 -10.20 -11.17 12.62
C ASP A 259 -8.96 -10.28 12.89
N ASP A 260 -8.96 -9.03 12.41
CA ASP A 260 -7.89 -8.09 12.73
C ASP A 260 -8.13 -7.43 14.09
N PRO A 261 -7.09 -7.34 14.94
CA PRO A 261 -7.25 -6.80 16.29
C PRO A 261 -7.27 -5.26 16.35
N LEU A 262 -6.93 -4.54 15.28
CA LEU A 262 -6.76 -3.10 15.30
C LEU A 262 -7.97 -2.32 14.78
N THR A 263 -8.93 -2.99 14.15
CA THR A 263 -10.06 -2.34 13.47
C THR A 263 -11.39 -3.00 13.84
N GLY A 264 -12.47 -2.29 13.56
CA GLY A 264 -13.84 -2.79 13.77
C GLY A 264 -14.53 -3.20 12.46
N LEU A 265 -13.83 -3.26 11.33
CA LEU A 265 -14.40 -3.70 10.06
C LEU A 265 -14.63 -5.22 10.07
N GLU A 266 -15.60 -5.69 9.26
CA GLU A 266 -16.02 -7.08 9.21
C GLU A 266 -15.91 -7.70 7.81
N ALA A 267 -14.94 -7.25 7.01
CA ALA A 267 -14.63 -7.87 5.73
C ALA A 267 -14.19 -9.33 5.92
N THR A 268 -14.56 -10.19 4.98
CA THR A 268 -14.10 -11.58 4.94
C THR A 268 -13.31 -11.85 3.66
N GLU A 269 -12.89 -13.10 3.48
CA GLU A 269 -12.25 -13.56 2.24
C GLU A 269 -13.09 -13.25 0.98
N ILE A 270 -14.40 -13.05 1.13
CA ILE A 270 -15.30 -12.67 0.02
C ILE A 270 -14.91 -11.30 -0.55
N THR A 271 -14.68 -10.31 0.31
CA THR A 271 -14.23 -8.97 -0.09
C THR A 271 -12.92 -9.06 -0.89
N PHE A 272 -11.92 -9.75 -0.34
CA PHE A 272 -10.60 -9.84 -0.98
C PHE A 272 -10.66 -10.60 -2.30
N THR A 273 -11.41 -11.71 -2.38
CA THR A 273 -11.68 -12.43 -3.64
C THR A 273 -12.35 -11.54 -4.68
N LEU A 274 -13.32 -10.73 -4.26
CA LEU A 274 -14.06 -9.84 -5.15
C LEU A 274 -13.12 -8.78 -5.77
N TYR A 275 -12.29 -8.12 -4.95
CA TYR A 275 -11.34 -7.11 -5.43
C TYR A 275 -10.23 -7.73 -6.29
N GLY A 276 -9.65 -8.85 -5.87
CA GLY A 276 -8.62 -9.54 -6.63
C GLY A 276 -9.14 -10.03 -7.99
N SER A 277 -10.32 -10.65 -8.02
CA SER A 277 -10.97 -11.09 -9.26
C SER A 277 -11.26 -9.92 -10.21
N TYR A 278 -11.76 -8.80 -9.68
CA TYR A 278 -12.04 -7.61 -10.49
C TYR A 278 -10.75 -7.02 -11.09
N ILE A 279 -9.69 -6.87 -10.29
CA ILE A 279 -8.40 -6.39 -10.77
C ILE A 279 -7.82 -7.33 -11.83
N GLY A 280 -7.89 -8.64 -11.61
CA GLY A 280 -7.49 -9.65 -12.59
C GLY A 280 -8.27 -9.55 -13.90
N ASP A 281 -9.57 -9.23 -13.85
CA ASP A 281 -10.40 -9.01 -15.04
C ASP A 281 -9.97 -7.77 -15.83
N LEU A 282 -9.59 -6.68 -15.15
CA LEU A 282 -9.12 -5.47 -15.81
C LEU A 282 -7.84 -5.73 -16.61
N ILE A 283 -6.92 -6.53 -16.07
CA ILE A 283 -5.69 -6.93 -16.76
C ILE A 283 -6.01 -7.83 -17.96
N ARG A 284 -6.82 -8.88 -17.77
CA ARG A 284 -7.19 -9.82 -18.85
C ARG A 284 -7.91 -9.14 -20.01
N ARG A 285 -8.69 -8.10 -19.72
CA ARG A 285 -9.42 -7.30 -20.71
C ARG A 285 -8.62 -6.13 -21.24
N GLU A 286 -7.35 -6.01 -20.85
CA GLU A 286 -6.45 -4.93 -21.26
C GLU A 286 -7.03 -3.52 -21.00
N VAL A 287 -7.83 -3.37 -19.94
CA VAL A 287 -8.38 -2.07 -19.51
C VAL A 287 -7.27 -1.21 -18.92
N VAL A 288 -6.31 -1.84 -18.28
CA VAL A 288 -5.08 -1.23 -17.75
C VAL A 288 -3.86 -1.99 -18.27
N ARG A 289 -2.73 -1.34 -18.43
CA ARG A 289 -1.47 -1.98 -18.87
C ARG A 289 -0.95 -2.95 -17.82
N GLY A 290 -1.16 -2.63 -16.55
CA GLY A 290 -0.73 -3.51 -15.46
C GLY A 290 -1.03 -2.93 -14.09
N VAL A 291 -0.66 -3.70 -13.08
CA VAL A 291 -0.97 -3.41 -11.68
C VAL A 291 0.27 -3.59 -10.81
N VAL A 292 0.48 -2.65 -9.90
CA VAL A 292 1.45 -2.75 -8.81
C VAL A 292 0.69 -2.81 -7.50
N ILE A 293 0.80 -3.92 -6.79
CA ILE A 293 0.14 -4.18 -5.51
C ILE A 293 1.20 -4.06 -4.42
N ILE A 294 0.92 -3.29 -3.40
CA ILE A 294 1.80 -3.03 -2.26
C ILE A 294 1.10 -3.56 -1.01
N LEU A 295 1.78 -4.37 -0.24
CA LEU A 295 1.24 -4.90 1.01
C LEU A 295 1.00 -3.76 2.01
N GLY A 296 -0.23 -3.61 2.45
CA GLY A 296 -0.70 -2.70 3.48
C GLY A 296 -0.74 -3.36 4.86
N GLY A 297 -1.69 -2.95 5.70
CA GLY A 297 -1.95 -3.50 7.03
C GLY A 297 -2.38 -4.96 7.04
N GLY A 298 -2.78 -5.41 8.21
CA GLY A 298 -3.14 -6.80 8.50
C GLY A 298 -2.24 -7.35 9.61
N TYR A 299 -2.80 -7.44 10.80
CA TYR A 299 -2.07 -7.75 12.04
C TYR A 299 -2.69 -8.96 12.77
N GLY A 300 -3.76 -9.49 12.20
CA GLY A 300 -4.51 -10.62 12.70
C GLY A 300 -4.41 -11.87 11.83
N ARG A 301 -5.19 -12.88 12.20
CA ARG A 301 -5.25 -14.17 11.48
C ARG A 301 -5.77 -14.03 10.04
N GLY A 302 -6.57 -12.99 9.78
CA GLY A 302 -7.13 -12.68 8.46
C GLY A 302 -6.11 -12.25 7.42
N LEU A 303 -4.88 -11.85 7.80
CA LEU A 303 -3.86 -11.44 6.86
C LEU A 303 -3.57 -12.50 5.78
N VAL A 304 -3.29 -13.73 6.20
CA VAL A 304 -2.88 -14.80 5.26
C VAL A 304 -4.05 -15.29 4.43
N SER A 305 -5.22 -15.50 5.04
CA SER A 305 -6.43 -15.96 4.31
C SER A 305 -6.96 -14.88 3.36
N GLY A 306 -6.95 -13.61 3.80
CA GLY A 306 -7.32 -12.48 2.96
C GLY A 306 -6.37 -12.30 1.77
N PHE A 307 -5.05 -12.33 2.02
CA PHE A 307 -4.05 -12.26 0.96
C PHE A 307 -4.18 -13.41 -0.04
N ARG A 308 -4.33 -14.65 0.43
CA ARG A 308 -4.55 -15.82 -0.42
C ARG A 308 -5.78 -15.67 -1.30
N SER A 309 -6.86 -15.12 -0.75
CA SER A 309 -8.13 -14.94 -1.46
C SER A 309 -8.08 -13.79 -2.47
N PHE A 310 -7.20 -12.83 -2.26
CA PHE A 310 -7.01 -11.68 -3.13
C PHE A 310 -6.21 -12.02 -4.39
N ILE A 311 -5.19 -12.88 -4.30
CA ILE A 311 -4.30 -13.20 -5.42
C ILE A 311 -4.80 -14.40 -6.24
#